data_169aaae6508ecbdd361db1b33337a96b
#
_entry.id   169aaae6508ecbdd361db1b33337a96b
#
_cell.length_a   1.000
_cell.length_b   1.000
_cell.length_c   1.000
_cell.angle_alpha   90.00
_cell.angle_beta   90.00
_cell.angle_gamma   90.00
#
_symmetry.space_group_name_H-M   'P 1'
#
loop_
_entity.id
_entity.type
_entity.pdbx_description
1 polymer ?
#
loop_
_entity_poly.entity_id
_entity_poly.type
_entity_poly.pdbx_seq_one_letter_code
_entity_poly.pdbx_strand_id
1 'polypeptide(L)'
;MLDLAIIGGGPAGLTAGLYATRGGLANVVMFEMGMPGGQITGSSEIENYPGQGAVMTGMDLMASWPEQCQKFGLKHEMAQVETITKNGDTFKILTNDNREFEAKAVLMATGSVPRRAGFKGEDEFFGRGVSTCATCDGFF
;
A
#
# COMPACT_ATOMS: atom_id res chain seq x y z
N MET A 1 -19.74 -3.16 11.01
CA MET A 1 -18.58 -2.48 11.65
C MET A 1 -17.34 -3.34 11.45
N LEU A 2 -16.24 -2.75 11.04
CA LEU A 2 -14.96 -3.42 10.84
C LEU A 2 -14.20 -3.56 12.18
N ASP A 3 -13.47 -4.64 12.35
CA ASP A 3 -12.53 -4.76 13.48
C ASP A 3 -11.28 -3.92 13.21
N LEU A 4 -10.80 -3.92 11.96
CA LEU A 4 -9.66 -3.13 11.53
C LEU A 4 -9.84 -2.65 10.09
N ALA A 5 -9.63 -1.37 9.87
CA ALA A 5 -9.45 -0.78 8.55
C ALA A 5 -7.96 -0.49 8.31
N ILE A 6 -7.42 -0.98 7.20
CA ILE A 6 -6.02 -0.74 6.80
C ILE A 6 -6.04 0.19 5.59
N ILE A 7 -5.35 1.31 5.67
CA ILE A 7 -5.30 2.31 4.62
C ILE A 7 -3.98 2.20 3.87
N GLY A 8 -4.04 1.65 2.67
CA GLY A 8 -2.89 1.38 1.82
C GLY A 8 -2.60 -0.11 1.66
N GLY A 9 -2.40 -0.54 0.42
CA GLY A 9 -2.19 -1.93 -0.01
C GLY A 9 -0.74 -2.26 -0.40
N GLY A 10 0.24 -1.51 0.09
CA GLY A 10 1.65 -1.84 -0.04
C GLY A 10 2.10 -2.96 0.90
N PRO A 11 3.40 -3.26 0.97
CA PRO A 11 3.95 -4.33 1.81
C PRO A 11 3.52 -4.22 3.27
N ALA A 12 3.47 -3.00 3.82
CA ALA A 12 3.08 -2.77 5.21
C ALA A 12 1.61 -3.12 5.44
N GLY A 13 0.70 -2.66 4.58
CA GLY A 13 -0.74 -2.92 4.70
C GLY A 13 -1.08 -4.40 4.50
N LEU A 14 -0.48 -5.04 3.51
CA LEU A 14 -0.65 -6.48 3.26
C LEU A 14 -0.15 -7.32 4.44
N THR A 15 1.04 -7.00 4.95
CA THR A 15 1.60 -7.70 6.12
C THR A 15 0.72 -7.53 7.36
N ALA A 16 0.26 -6.29 7.63
CA ALA A 16 -0.64 -6.02 8.74
C ALA A 16 -1.95 -6.80 8.60
N GLY A 17 -2.53 -6.82 7.39
CA GLY A 17 -3.76 -7.55 7.11
C GLY A 17 -3.61 -9.06 7.28
N LEU A 18 -2.50 -9.62 6.79
CA LEU A 18 -2.18 -11.04 6.98
C LEU A 18 -2.15 -11.41 8.47
N TYR A 19 -1.42 -10.65 9.28
CA TYR A 19 -1.29 -10.97 10.70
C TYR A 19 -2.54 -10.65 11.51
N ALA A 20 -3.28 -9.62 11.18
CA ALA A 20 -4.55 -9.30 11.82
C ALA A 20 -5.58 -10.43 11.63
N THR A 21 -5.72 -10.94 10.41
CA THR A 21 -6.64 -12.04 10.10
C THR A 21 -6.18 -13.36 10.70
N ARG A 22 -4.89 -13.67 10.63
CA ARG A 22 -4.32 -14.84 11.32
C ARG A 22 -4.44 -14.76 12.84
N GLY A 23 -4.41 -13.55 13.39
CA GLY A 23 -4.63 -13.29 14.82
C GLY A 23 -6.09 -13.41 15.27
N GLY A 24 -7.02 -13.68 14.34
CA GLY A 24 -8.42 -13.95 14.64
C GLY A 24 -9.38 -12.79 14.47
N LEU A 25 -8.95 -11.65 13.92
CA LEU A 25 -9.87 -10.58 13.54
C LEU A 25 -10.70 -11.01 12.32
N ALA A 26 -12.03 -10.97 12.45
CA ALA A 26 -12.94 -11.48 11.44
C ALA A 26 -13.24 -10.47 10.31
N ASN A 27 -13.31 -9.19 10.66
CA ASN A 27 -13.72 -8.13 9.74
C ASN A 27 -12.57 -7.14 9.50
N VAL A 28 -11.57 -7.59 8.76
CA VAL A 28 -10.42 -6.77 8.35
C VAL A 28 -10.56 -6.38 6.88
N VAL A 29 -10.53 -5.08 6.61
CA VAL A 29 -10.61 -4.53 5.25
C VAL A 29 -9.40 -3.65 5.00
N MET A 30 -8.75 -3.88 3.87
CA MET A 30 -7.68 -3.06 3.32
C MET A 30 -8.26 -2.20 2.19
N PHE A 31 -8.09 -0.90 2.30
CA PHE A 31 -8.47 0.08 1.28
C PHE A 31 -7.23 0.40 0.43
N GLU A 32 -7.31 0.10 -0.85
CA GLU A 32 -6.27 0.42 -1.83
C GLU A 32 -6.94 0.84 -3.14
N MET A 33 -6.58 2.01 -3.63
CA MET A 33 -7.20 2.60 -4.82
C MET A 33 -6.79 1.93 -6.13
N GLY A 34 -5.70 1.18 -6.10
CA GLY A 34 -5.15 0.50 -7.27
C GLY A 34 -4.88 -0.98 -7.01
N MET A 35 -3.94 -1.50 -7.78
CA MET A 35 -3.46 -2.87 -7.59
C MET A 35 -2.58 -2.92 -6.32
N PRO A 36 -2.84 -3.84 -5.39
CA PRO A 36 -1.99 -4.00 -4.22
C PRO A 36 -0.54 -4.34 -4.58
N GLY A 37 0.40 -3.82 -3.79
CA GLY A 37 1.83 -4.05 -3.98
C GLY A 37 2.68 -2.86 -3.60
N GLY A 38 2.16 -1.64 -3.74
CA GLY A 38 2.85 -0.41 -3.36
C GLY A 38 3.99 -0.02 -4.30
N GLN A 39 4.81 0.93 -3.87
CA GLN A 39 5.89 1.49 -4.70
C GLN A 39 6.96 0.49 -5.10
N ILE A 40 7.17 -0.56 -4.33
CA ILE A 40 8.17 -1.59 -4.63
C ILE A 40 7.91 -2.27 -5.98
N THR A 41 6.68 -2.31 -6.46
CA THR A 41 6.32 -2.89 -7.76
C THR A 41 6.99 -2.18 -8.94
N GLY A 42 7.42 -0.94 -8.77
CA GLY A 42 8.18 -0.18 -9.77
C GLY A 42 9.68 -0.52 -9.80
N SER A 43 10.20 -1.32 -8.88
CA SER A 43 11.62 -1.68 -8.85
C SER A 43 11.94 -2.74 -9.90
N SER A 44 12.94 -2.47 -10.73
CA SER A 44 13.38 -3.39 -11.78
C SER A 44 14.18 -4.59 -11.24
N GLU A 45 14.91 -4.37 -10.14
CA GLU A 45 15.78 -5.38 -9.52
C GLU A 45 15.66 -5.33 -8.00
N ILE A 46 15.38 -6.47 -7.40
CA ILE A 46 15.39 -6.68 -5.94
C ILE A 46 16.23 -7.91 -5.66
N GLU A 47 17.28 -7.75 -4.84
CA GLU A 47 18.21 -8.81 -4.45
C GLU A 47 18.46 -8.87 -2.94
N ASN A 48 17.92 -7.91 -2.19
CA ASN A 48 18.18 -7.70 -0.76
C ASN A 48 16.98 -8.00 0.15
N TYR A 49 15.98 -8.73 -0.38
CA TYR A 49 14.85 -9.17 0.44
C TYR A 49 15.13 -10.58 0.99
N PRO A 50 15.24 -10.76 2.33
CA PRO A 50 15.53 -12.05 2.91
C PRO A 50 14.48 -13.11 2.53
N GLY A 51 14.93 -14.30 2.18
CA GLY A 51 14.07 -15.39 1.71
C GLY A 51 13.89 -15.46 0.19
N GLN A 52 14.36 -14.44 -0.54
CA GLN A 52 14.41 -14.45 -2.00
C GLN A 52 15.86 -14.56 -2.44
N GLY A 53 16.23 -15.75 -2.97
CA GLY A 53 17.62 -16.06 -3.32
C GLY A 53 18.02 -15.67 -4.75
N ALA A 54 17.08 -15.22 -5.58
CA ALA A 54 17.31 -14.78 -6.95
C ALA A 54 16.94 -13.31 -7.12
N VAL A 55 17.62 -12.61 -8.01
CA VAL A 55 17.22 -11.26 -8.42
C VAL A 55 15.86 -11.33 -9.10
N MET A 56 14.94 -10.46 -8.70
CA MET A 56 13.59 -10.40 -9.26
C MET A 56 13.09 -8.96 -9.33
N THR A 57 12.03 -8.73 -10.09
CA THR A 57 11.34 -7.45 -10.11
C THR A 57 10.49 -7.26 -8.84
N GLY A 58 10.18 -6.01 -8.49
CA GLY A 58 9.24 -5.74 -7.40
C GLY A 58 7.83 -6.25 -7.69
N MET A 59 7.45 -6.28 -8.97
CA MET A 59 6.19 -6.86 -9.40
C MET A 59 6.13 -8.36 -9.10
N ASP A 60 7.19 -9.10 -9.43
CA ASP A 60 7.28 -10.54 -9.18
C ASP A 60 7.29 -10.83 -7.67
N LEU A 61 8.03 -10.02 -6.90
CA LEU A 61 8.05 -10.15 -5.44
C LEU A 61 6.66 -10.03 -4.83
N MET A 62 5.88 -9.05 -5.28
CA MET A 62 4.57 -8.76 -4.71
C MET A 62 3.43 -9.59 -5.29
N ALA A 63 3.65 -10.31 -6.38
CA ALA A 63 2.59 -10.98 -7.15
C ALA A 63 1.71 -11.93 -6.32
N SER A 64 2.30 -12.67 -5.40
CA SER A 64 1.58 -13.66 -4.58
C SER A 64 1.01 -13.11 -3.26
N TRP A 65 1.41 -11.91 -2.83
CA TRP A 65 1.07 -11.39 -1.51
C TRP A 65 -0.43 -11.14 -1.31
N PRO A 66 -1.14 -10.50 -2.26
CA PRO A 66 -2.59 -10.28 -2.11
C PRO A 66 -3.37 -11.58 -1.97
N GLU A 67 -3.06 -12.58 -2.81
CA GLU A 67 -3.71 -13.89 -2.74
C GLU A 67 -3.45 -14.59 -1.40
N GLN A 68 -2.21 -14.55 -0.93
CA GLN A 68 -1.86 -15.10 0.38
C GLN A 68 -2.67 -14.46 1.50
N CYS A 69 -2.80 -13.13 1.50
CA CYS A 69 -3.58 -12.40 2.49
C CYS A 69 -5.07 -12.75 2.43
N GLN A 70 -5.62 -12.88 1.22
CA GLN A 70 -7.03 -13.23 1.01
C GLN A 70 -7.35 -14.63 1.54
N LYS A 71 -6.44 -15.61 1.43
CA LYS A 71 -6.60 -16.96 2.01
C LYS A 71 -6.83 -16.94 3.51
N PHE A 72 -6.34 -15.93 4.21
CA PHE A 72 -6.55 -15.73 5.64
C PHE A 72 -7.72 -14.80 5.98
N GLY A 73 -8.46 -14.33 4.97
CA GLY A 73 -9.68 -13.55 5.16
C GLY A 73 -9.52 -12.04 5.04
N LEU A 74 -8.36 -11.53 4.62
CA LEU A 74 -8.23 -10.11 4.32
C LEU A 74 -9.11 -9.74 3.12
N LYS A 75 -9.97 -8.74 3.30
CA LYS A 75 -10.79 -8.18 2.24
C LYS A 75 -10.12 -6.95 1.66
N HIS A 76 -10.19 -6.80 0.35
CA HIS A 76 -9.71 -5.62 -0.36
C HIS A 76 -10.90 -4.81 -0.89
N GLU A 77 -10.98 -3.54 -0.50
CA GLU A 77 -11.87 -2.54 -1.08
C GLU A 77 -11.08 -1.64 -2.01
N MET A 78 -11.42 -1.69 -3.29
CA MET A 78 -10.81 -0.81 -4.30
C MET A 78 -11.41 0.59 -4.18
N ALA A 79 -10.84 1.40 -3.31
CA ALA A 79 -11.28 2.76 -3.05
C ALA A 79 -10.14 3.60 -2.46
N GLN A 80 -10.17 4.88 -2.75
CA GLN A 80 -9.34 5.86 -2.07
C GLN A 80 -10.07 6.37 -0.83
N VAL A 81 -9.42 6.28 0.32
CA VAL A 81 -9.93 6.90 1.55
C VAL A 81 -9.63 8.39 1.51
N GLU A 82 -10.67 9.21 1.65
CA GLU A 82 -10.56 10.68 1.66
C GLU A 82 -10.47 11.24 3.07
N THR A 83 -11.31 10.74 3.97
CA THR A 83 -11.32 11.23 5.35
C THR A 83 -11.49 10.09 6.34
N ILE A 84 -10.87 10.28 7.50
CA ILE A 84 -11.03 9.43 8.67
C ILE A 84 -11.36 10.35 9.84
N THR A 85 -12.50 10.14 10.46
CA THR A 85 -12.96 10.95 11.58
C THR A 85 -13.20 10.07 12.80
N LYS A 86 -12.69 10.48 13.95
CA LYS A 86 -12.97 9.79 15.20
C LYS A 86 -14.42 10.05 15.61
N ASN A 87 -15.15 9.00 15.95
CA ASN A 87 -16.55 9.04 16.36
C ASN A 87 -16.71 8.21 17.66
N GLY A 88 -16.53 8.87 18.80
CA GLY A 88 -16.49 8.18 20.09
C GLY A 88 -15.33 7.18 20.14
N ASP A 89 -15.66 5.91 20.33
CA ASP A 89 -14.69 4.81 20.41
C ASP A 89 -14.40 4.15 19.05
N THR A 90 -15.02 4.66 17.99
CA THR A 90 -14.86 4.14 16.61
C THR A 90 -14.31 5.20 15.68
N PHE A 91 -14.06 4.79 14.43
CA PHE A 91 -13.61 5.66 13.34
C PHE A 91 -14.59 5.54 12.17
N LYS A 92 -15.00 6.69 11.67
CA LYS A 92 -15.76 6.81 10.43
C LYS A 92 -14.81 7.06 9.27
N ILE A 93 -14.92 6.26 8.21
CA ILE A 93 -14.06 6.29 7.02
C ILE A 93 -14.94 6.63 5.83
N LEU A 94 -14.58 7.68 5.10
CA LEU A 94 -15.24 8.09 3.86
C LEU A 94 -14.31 7.82 2.67
N THR A 95 -14.84 7.20 1.65
CA THR A 95 -14.12 6.92 0.39
C THR A 95 -14.52 7.88 -0.72
N ASN A 96 -13.69 7.99 -1.74
CA ASN A 96 -13.88 8.88 -2.90
C ASN A 96 -15.15 8.59 -3.74
N ASP A 97 -15.71 7.39 -3.60
CA ASP A 97 -16.97 6.98 -4.21
C ASP A 97 -18.19 7.16 -3.27
N ASN A 98 -18.03 7.98 -2.22
CA ASN A 98 -19.05 8.33 -1.22
C ASN A 98 -19.58 7.15 -0.39
N ARG A 99 -18.81 6.08 -0.27
CA ARG A 99 -19.14 5.01 0.69
C ARG A 99 -18.59 5.33 2.07
N GLU A 100 -19.37 4.99 3.07
CA GLU A 100 -18.99 5.16 4.49
C GLU A 100 -18.77 3.79 5.14
N PHE A 101 -17.71 3.72 5.94
CA PHE A 101 -17.39 2.55 6.75
C PHE A 101 -17.16 2.97 8.20
N GLU A 102 -17.43 2.06 9.12
CA GLU A 102 -17.12 2.25 10.54
C GLU A 102 -16.18 1.14 10.99
N ALA A 103 -15.12 1.52 11.70
CA ALA A 103 -14.10 0.62 12.20
C ALA A 103 -13.76 0.88 13.67
N LYS A 104 -13.45 -0.19 14.42
CA LYS A 104 -12.96 -0.09 15.80
C LYS A 104 -11.53 0.44 15.85
N ALA A 105 -10.71 0.11 14.84
CA ALA A 105 -9.32 0.56 14.72
C ALA A 105 -8.98 0.87 13.27
N VAL A 106 -8.02 1.79 13.09
CA VAL A 106 -7.48 2.15 11.77
C VAL A 106 -5.95 2.03 11.82
N LEU A 107 -5.39 1.38 10.81
CA LEU A 107 -3.96 1.29 10.60
C LEU A 107 -3.59 2.07 9.33
N MET A 108 -2.74 3.08 9.48
CA MET A 108 -2.25 3.89 8.38
C MET A 108 -1.00 3.25 7.78
N ALA A 109 -1.09 2.81 6.53
CA ALA A 109 -0.01 2.19 5.76
C ALA A 109 0.10 2.82 4.36
N THR A 110 -0.11 4.12 4.30
CA THR A 110 -0.25 4.90 3.05
C THR A 110 1.04 5.08 2.26
N GLY A 111 2.18 4.71 2.84
CA GLY A 111 3.48 4.87 2.19
C GLY A 111 3.87 6.34 2.01
N SER A 112 4.60 6.60 0.94
CA SER A 112 5.05 7.95 0.59
C SER A 112 5.00 8.15 -0.92
N VAL A 113 4.90 9.40 -1.34
CA VAL A 113 5.02 9.81 -2.74
C VAL A 113 6.15 10.83 -2.83
N PRO A 114 7.10 10.69 -3.77
CA PRO A 114 8.17 11.67 -3.98
C PRO A 114 7.56 13.06 -4.25
N ARG A 115 8.03 14.04 -3.49
CA ARG A 115 7.59 15.43 -3.70
C ARG A 115 8.31 16.02 -4.91
N ARG A 116 7.54 16.63 -5.80
CA ARG A 116 8.08 17.41 -6.92
C ARG A 116 8.70 18.71 -6.42
N ALA A 117 9.84 19.08 -7.00
CA ALA A 117 10.54 20.33 -6.68
C ALA A 117 9.99 21.51 -7.46
N GLY A 118 9.32 21.26 -8.61
CA GLY A 118 8.64 22.26 -9.42
C GLY A 118 9.54 23.04 -10.36
N PHE A 119 10.76 22.57 -10.67
CA PHE A 119 11.62 23.23 -11.64
C PHE A 119 11.23 22.86 -13.08
N LYS A 120 11.60 23.74 -14.03
CA LYS A 120 11.30 23.51 -15.44
C LYS A 120 11.97 22.24 -15.97
N GLY A 121 11.20 21.39 -16.62
CA GLY A 121 11.67 20.12 -17.18
C GLY A 121 11.65 18.93 -16.21
N GLU A 122 11.25 19.12 -14.94
CA GLU A 122 11.21 18.04 -13.95
C GLU A 122 10.38 16.85 -14.44
N ASP A 123 9.15 17.09 -14.89
CA ASP A 123 8.26 16.02 -15.35
C ASP A 123 8.70 15.44 -16.70
N GLU A 124 9.21 16.28 -17.60
CA GLU A 124 9.67 15.87 -18.92
C GLU A 124 10.87 14.93 -18.85
N PHE A 125 11.81 15.20 -17.94
CA PHE A 125 13.05 14.45 -17.79
C PHE A 125 13.04 13.44 -16.63
N PHE A 126 11.91 13.25 -15.95
CA PHE A 126 11.79 12.28 -14.89
C PHE A 126 12.06 10.86 -15.40
N GLY A 127 13.01 10.14 -14.77
CA GLY A 127 13.53 8.85 -15.24
C GLY A 127 14.47 8.93 -16.45
N ARG A 128 14.79 10.13 -16.92
CA ARG A 128 15.68 10.39 -18.07
C ARG A 128 16.63 11.56 -17.80
N GLY A 129 17.17 11.62 -16.58
CA GLY A 129 18.07 12.68 -16.12
C GLY A 129 17.61 13.38 -14.85
N VAL A 130 16.34 13.29 -14.50
CA VAL A 130 15.77 13.72 -13.22
C VAL A 130 15.36 12.49 -12.42
N SER A 131 15.88 12.36 -11.20
CA SER A 131 15.61 11.25 -10.28
C SER A 131 15.36 11.78 -8.88
N THR A 132 14.56 11.05 -8.11
CA THR A 132 14.33 11.31 -6.68
C THR A 132 15.12 10.36 -5.77
N CYS A 133 15.81 9.37 -6.36
CA CYS A 133 16.57 8.36 -5.63
C CYS A 133 17.90 8.07 -6.35
N ALA A 134 18.98 8.64 -5.85
CA ALA A 134 20.29 8.48 -6.48
C ALA A 134 20.77 7.02 -6.52
N THR A 135 20.45 6.23 -5.51
CA THR A 135 20.85 4.81 -5.43
C THR A 135 19.95 3.88 -6.22
N CYS A 136 18.71 4.32 -6.54
CA CYS A 136 17.75 3.49 -7.29
C CYS A 136 17.96 3.62 -8.81
N ASP A 137 18.06 4.84 -9.29
CA ASP A 137 18.03 5.18 -10.73
C ASP A 137 18.88 6.41 -11.10
N GLY A 138 19.72 6.90 -10.18
CA GLY A 138 20.55 8.08 -10.43
C GLY A 138 21.63 7.91 -11.50
N PHE A 139 21.85 6.71 -11.99
CA PHE A 139 22.83 6.39 -13.05
C PHE A 139 22.25 6.38 -14.47
N PHE A 140 20.96 6.60 -14.59
CA PHE A 140 20.29 6.72 -15.90
C PHE A 140 20.44 8.12 -16.54
#